data_1f82e78d633045ddc61381727b85f421
#
_entry.id   1f82e78d633045ddc61381727b85f421
#
_cell.length_a   1.000
_cell.length_b   1.000
_cell.length_c   1.000
_cell.angle_alpha   90.00
_cell.angle_beta   90.00
_cell.angle_gamma   90.00
#
_symmetry.space_group_name_H-M   'P 1'
#
loop_
_entity.id
_entity.type
_entity.pdbx_description
1 polymer ?
#
loop_
_entity_poly.entity_id
_entity_poly.type
_entity_poly.pdbx_seq_one_letter_code
_entity_poly.pdbx_strand_id
1 'polypeptide(L)'
;ALYAQNTLYQQVTSKVEGITHPYLNVGRIEGGTNTNVVPGKVVFKLDRRMIPEENPVEVEANIRQVIADAAAESAGITVEIKRMLLANSMQPLAGNKPLVDAIQKHGGELFGEPIKAMGTPLYTDVRLYGEAGIPGVIYGAGPRTVLESHAKRNDERVQLEDLRRATKVIARTLADLLN
;
A
#
# COMPACT_ATOMS: atom_id res chain seq x y z
N ALA A 1 -2.82 -17.60 -15.35
CA ALA A 1 -1.63 -17.63 -14.52
C ALA A 1 -1.68 -16.53 -13.45
N LEU A 2 -1.66 -15.21 -13.79
CA LEU A 2 -1.58 -14.11 -12.82
C LEU A 2 -2.73 -14.07 -11.80
N TYR A 3 -3.96 -14.33 -12.21
CA TYR A 3 -5.10 -14.41 -11.28
C TYR A 3 -5.02 -15.63 -10.36
N ALA A 4 -4.57 -16.79 -10.87
CA ALA A 4 -4.32 -17.95 -10.02
C ALA A 4 -3.24 -17.66 -8.98
N GLN A 5 -2.15 -16.99 -9.39
CA GLN A 5 -1.11 -16.53 -8.46
C GLN A 5 -1.65 -15.56 -7.41
N ASN A 6 -2.56 -14.65 -7.78
CA ASN A 6 -3.19 -13.74 -6.83
C ASN A 6 -4.02 -14.48 -5.76
N THR A 7 -4.66 -15.59 -6.13
CA THR A 7 -5.36 -16.45 -5.16
C THR A 7 -4.41 -17.07 -4.14
N LEU A 8 -3.20 -17.46 -4.57
CA LEU A 8 -2.17 -17.97 -3.66
C LEU A 8 -1.66 -16.87 -2.71
N TYR A 9 -1.51 -15.63 -3.18
CA TYR A 9 -1.12 -14.49 -2.34
C TYR A 9 -2.11 -14.22 -1.21
N GLN A 10 -3.41 -14.44 -1.42
CA GLN A 10 -4.44 -14.28 -0.39
C GLN A 10 -4.31 -15.27 0.79
N GLN A 11 -3.53 -16.34 0.62
CA GLN A 11 -3.25 -17.30 1.69
C GLN A 11 -2.09 -16.88 2.60
N VAL A 12 -1.33 -15.86 2.19
CA VAL A 12 -0.21 -15.32 2.97
C VAL A 12 -0.73 -14.19 3.84
N THR A 13 -0.50 -14.26 5.14
CA THR A 13 -0.97 -13.23 6.11
C THR A 13 0.21 -12.46 6.66
N SER A 14 0.11 -11.13 6.66
CA SER A 14 1.08 -10.26 7.33
C SER A 14 0.98 -10.39 8.86
N LYS A 15 2.12 -10.22 9.53
CA LYS A 15 2.21 -10.11 11.00
C LYS A 15 1.90 -8.70 11.51
N VAL A 16 1.82 -7.72 10.61
CA VAL A 16 1.55 -6.32 10.95
C VAL A 16 0.04 -6.10 11.01
N GLU A 17 -0.49 -5.74 12.19
CA GLU A 17 -1.91 -5.41 12.34
C GLU A 17 -2.34 -4.33 11.35
N GLY A 18 -3.44 -4.52 10.64
CA GLY A 18 -3.97 -3.61 9.62
C GLY A 18 -3.52 -3.92 8.19
N ILE A 19 -2.49 -4.76 8.01
CA ILE A 19 -2.09 -5.29 6.71
C ILE A 19 -2.55 -6.74 6.62
N THR A 20 -3.30 -7.09 5.57
CA THR A 20 -3.88 -8.42 5.43
C THR A 20 -2.96 -9.37 4.68
N HIS A 21 -2.92 -9.25 3.38
CA HIS A 21 -2.19 -10.13 2.47
C HIS A 21 -1.62 -9.35 1.28
N PRO A 22 -0.60 -9.88 0.62
CA PRO A 22 -0.15 -9.32 -0.65
C PRO A 22 -1.22 -9.51 -1.73
N TYR A 23 -1.22 -8.65 -2.75
CA TYR A 23 -2.10 -8.86 -3.90
C TYR A 23 -1.50 -8.32 -5.20
N LEU A 24 -2.01 -8.84 -6.31
CA LEU A 24 -1.63 -8.44 -7.65
C LEU A 24 -2.88 -7.99 -8.41
N ASN A 25 -2.77 -6.84 -9.06
CA ASN A 25 -3.82 -6.30 -9.92
C ASN A 25 -3.30 -6.07 -11.33
N VAL A 26 -4.08 -6.48 -12.33
CA VAL A 26 -3.89 -6.10 -13.74
C VAL A 26 -4.75 -4.87 -13.99
N GLY A 27 -4.17 -3.69 -13.79
CA GLY A 27 -4.92 -2.43 -13.81
C GLY A 27 -5.16 -1.87 -15.21
N ARG A 28 -4.41 -2.34 -16.23
CA ARG A 28 -4.56 -1.87 -17.61
C ARG A 28 -4.20 -2.96 -18.60
N ILE A 29 -4.99 -3.10 -19.65
CA ILE A 29 -4.75 -3.99 -20.78
C ILE A 29 -5.00 -3.20 -22.05
N GLU A 30 -4.05 -3.25 -22.99
CA GLU A 30 -4.13 -2.59 -24.29
C GLU A 30 -3.62 -3.53 -25.37
N GLY A 31 -4.28 -3.57 -26.51
CA GLY A 31 -3.85 -4.35 -27.67
C GLY A 31 -4.91 -4.49 -28.74
N GLY A 32 -4.48 -5.00 -29.89
CA GLY A 32 -5.34 -5.16 -31.03
C GLY A 32 -5.45 -3.92 -31.92
N THR A 33 -5.94 -4.12 -33.15
CA THR A 33 -6.14 -3.07 -34.16
C THR A 33 -7.56 -3.01 -34.67
N ASN A 34 -8.25 -4.15 -34.72
CA ASN A 34 -9.63 -4.24 -35.18
C ASN A 34 -10.29 -5.49 -34.57
N THR A 35 -11.61 -5.49 -34.52
CA THR A 35 -12.43 -6.54 -33.89
C THR A 35 -12.33 -7.92 -34.58
N ASN A 36 -11.97 -7.97 -35.84
CA ASN A 36 -11.84 -9.18 -36.64
C ASN A 36 -10.38 -9.62 -36.86
N VAL A 37 -9.41 -9.00 -36.14
CA VAL A 37 -8.00 -9.31 -36.28
C VAL A 37 -7.46 -9.79 -34.94
N VAL A 38 -6.78 -10.94 -34.93
CA VAL A 38 -6.09 -11.43 -33.73
C VAL A 38 -4.98 -10.43 -33.37
N PRO A 39 -4.91 -9.93 -32.10
CA PRO A 39 -3.91 -9.00 -31.68
C PRO A 39 -2.48 -9.53 -31.84
N GLY A 40 -1.65 -8.84 -32.63
CA GLY A 40 -0.22 -9.15 -32.75
C GLY A 40 0.60 -8.68 -31.55
N LYS A 41 0.05 -7.74 -30.75
CA LYS A 41 0.68 -7.23 -29.52
C LYS A 41 -0.38 -6.88 -28.49
N VAL A 42 -0.15 -7.30 -27.25
CA VAL A 42 -0.95 -6.90 -26.09
C VAL A 42 -0.02 -6.44 -24.98
N VAL A 43 -0.36 -5.35 -24.31
CA VAL A 43 0.39 -4.79 -23.20
C VAL A 43 -0.49 -4.79 -21.96
N PHE A 44 0.00 -5.34 -20.84
CA PHE A 44 -0.66 -5.13 -19.55
C PHE A 44 0.27 -4.39 -18.58
N LYS A 45 -0.37 -3.61 -17.69
CA LYS A 45 0.29 -3.01 -16.55
C LYS A 45 -0.21 -3.67 -15.27
N LEU A 46 0.74 -4.12 -14.47
CA LEU A 46 0.51 -4.82 -13.21
C LEU A 46 0.87 -3.91 -12.04
N ASP A 47 0.12 -3.99 -10.96
CA ASP A 47 0.48 -3.48 -9.64
C ASP A 47 0.53 -4.66 -8.67
N ARG A 48 1.70 -4.90 -8.04
CA ARG A 48 1.91 -5.94 -7.03
C ARG A 48 2.18 -5.28 -5.69
N ARG A 49 1.21 -5.38 -4.79
CA ARG A 49 1.33 -4.89 -3.41
C ARG A 49 2.02 -5.93 -2.55
N MET A 50 3.12 -5.53 -1.93
CA MET A 50 3.90 -6.36 -1.02
C MET A 50 3.47 -6.12 0.42
N ILE A 51 3.63 -7.13 1.25
CA ILE A 51 3.58 -7.00 2.72
C ILE A 51 4.98 -6.77 3.28
N PRO A 52 5.12 -6.27 4.53
CA PRO A 52 6.43 -5.96 5.11
C PRO A 52 7.41 -7.13 5.18
N GLU A 53 6.91 -8.35 5.25
CA GLU A 53 7.71 -9.57 5.37
C GLU A 53 8.31 -10.07 4.04
N GLU A 54 7.87 -9.52 2.91
CA GLU A 54 8.32 -9.98 1.60
C GLU A 54 9.62 -9.31 1.15
N ASN A 55 10.47 -10.09 0.46
CA ASN A 55 11.66 -9.59 -0.21
C ASN A 55 11.30 -9.13 -1.63
N PRO A 56 11.52 -7.86 -1.99
CA PRO A 56 11.16 -7.32 -3.31
C PRO A 56 11.82 -8.05 -4.49
N VAL A 57 13.06 -8.53 -4.31
CA VAL A 57 13.78 -9.24 -5.36
C VAL A 57 13.15 -10.60 -5.64
N GLU A 58 12.77 -11.33 -4.59
CA GLU A 58 12.10 -12.62 -4.71
C GLU A 58 10.70 -12.48 -5.29
N VAL A 59 9.95 -11.43 -4.89
CA VAL A 59 8.63 -11.12 -5.43
C VAL A 59 8.70 -10.83 -6.93
N GLU A 60 9.67 -10.03 -7.38
CA GLU A 60 9.85 -9.76 -8.81
C GLU A 60 10.23 -11.02 -9.57
N ALA A 61 11.16 -11.82 -9.03
CA ALA A 61 11.58 -13.09 -9.64
C ALA A 61 10.39 -14.06 -9.80
N ASN A 62 9.55 -14.16 -8.78
CA ASN A 62 8.35 -15.00 -8.82
C ASN A 62 7.37 -14.55 -9.91
N ILE A 63 7.08 -13.25 -10.01
CA ILE A 63 6.19 -12.74 -11.06
C ILE A 63 6.75 -13.01 -12.45
N ARG A 64 8.06 -12.79 -12.65
CA ARG A 64 8.72 -13.07 -13.92
C ARG A 64 8.62 -14.54 -14.30
N GLN A 65 8.81 -15.44 -13.32
CA GLN A 65 8.69 -16.88 -13.53
C GLN A 65 7.27 -17.28 -13.92
N VAL A 66 6.25 -16.82 -13.18
CA VAL A 66 4.83 -17.08 -13.49
C VAL A 66 4.45 -16.64 -14.92
N ILE A 67 4.99 -15.51 -15.36
CA ILE A 67 4.75 -15.01 -16.71
C ILE A 67 5.49 -15.86 -17.76
N ALA A 68 6.74 -16.23 -17.49
CA ALA A 68 7.54 -17.06 -18.38
C ALA A 68 6.92 -18.46 -18.58
N ASP A 69 6.48 -19.08 -17.50
CA ASP A 69 5.82 -20.39 -17.53
C ASP A 69 4.52 -20.34 -18.36
N ALA A 70 3.70 -19.31 -18.13
CA ALA A 70 2.48 -19.12 -18.89
C ALA A 70 2.72 -18.84 -20.40
N ALA A 71 3.79 -18.13 -20.72
CA ALA A 71 4.17 -17.88 -22.12
C ALA A 71 4.67 -19.17 -22.81
N ALA A 72 5.36 -20.03 -22.10
CA ALA A 72 5.88 -21.30 -22.61
C ALA A 72 4.77 -22.29 -23.00
N GLU A 73 3.57 -22.15 -22.44
CA GLU A 73 2.40 -22.97 -22.81
C GLU A 73 1.88 -22.71 -24.24
N SER A 74 2.30 -21.60 -24.86
CA SER A 74 1.78 -21.16 -26.16
C SER A 74 2.92 -20.87 -27.13
N ALA A 75 3.05 -21.69 -28.18
CA ALA A 75 4.09 -21.50 -29.20
C ALA A 75 3.95 -20.15 -29.91
N GLY A 76 5.08 -19.48 -30.14
CA GLY A 76 5.15 -18.24 -30.90
C GLY A 76 4.87 -16.97 -30.05
N ILE A 77 4.58 -17.10 -28.76
CA ILE A 77 4.46 -15.96 -27.86
C ILE A 77 5.83 -15.58 -27.32
N THR A 78 6.18 -14.30 -27.43
CA THR A 78 7.34 -13.70 -26.78
C THR A 78 6.88 -12.67 -25.77
N VAL A 79 7.52 -12.60 -24.60
CA VAL A 79 7.14 -11.67 -23.53
C VAL A 79 8.34 -10.80 -23.16
N GLU A 80 8.14 -9.49 -23.15
CA GLU A 80 9.05 -8.51 -22.57
C GLU A 80 8.48 -7.99 -21.25
N ILE A 81 9.27 -8.04 -20.17
CA ILE A 81 8.85 -7.57 -18.86
C ILE A 81 9.72 -6.39 -18.44
N LYS A 82 9.09 -5.23 -18.29
CA LYS A 82 9.74 -4.01 -17.81
C LYS A 82 9.23 -3.62 -16.44
N ARG A 83 10.15 -3.52 -15.45
CA ARG A 83 9.82 -2.94 -14.16
C ARG A 83 9.69 -1.43 -14.29
N MET A 84 8.55 -0.88 -13.88
CA MET A 84 8.26 0.56 -13.91
C MET A 84 8.66 1.25 -12.61
N LEU A 85 8.36 0.62 -11.48
CA LEU A 85 8.62 1.12 -10.14
C LEU A 85 8.89 -0.05 -9.19
N LEU A 86 9.79 0.15 -8.26
CA LEU A 86 9.91 -0.66 -7.05
C LEU A 86 9.82 0.27 -5.84
N ALA A 87 8.87 -0.02 -4.95
CA ALA A 87 8.75 0.65 -3.67
C ALA A 87 8.78 -0.41 -2.57
N ASN A 88 9.75 -0.30 -1.68
CA ASN A 88 9.86 -1.22 -0.54
C ASN A 88 8.73 -0.98 0.46
N SER A 89 8.33 -2.03 1.16
CA SER A 89 7.42 -1.90 2.30
C SER A 89 8.13 -1.19 3.45
N MET A 90 7.41 -0.28 4.11
CA MET A 90 7.93 0.38 5.30
C MET A 90 7.95 -0.60 6.46
N GLN A 91 9.10 -0.71 7.13
CA GLN A 91 9.23 -1.41 8.40
C GLN A 91 9.08 -0.43 9.56
N PRO A 92 8.30 -0.78 10.61
CA PRO A 92 8.23 0.05 11.80
C PRO A 92 9.61 0.15 12.47
N LEU A 93 10.09 1.36 12.72
CA LEU A 93 11.33 1.59 13.46
C LEU A 93 11.06 1.71 14.96
N ALA A 94 11.97 1.20 15.79
CA ALA A 94 11.89 1.35 17.26
C ALA A 94 11.79 2.82 17.68
N GLY A 95 12.45 3.73 16.96
CA GLY A 95 12.38 5.17 17.17
C GLY A 95 11.00 5.81 16.92
N ASN A 96 10.04 5.10 16.34
CA ASN A 96 8.66 5.59 16.16
C ASN A 96 7.90 5.69 17.50
N LYS A 97 8.33 4.95 18.53
CA LYS A 97 7.58 4.81 19.79
C LYS A 97 7.24 6.14 20.47
N PRO A 98 8.16 7.09 20.68
CA PRO A 98 7.82 8.37 21.32
C PRO A 98 6.76 9.16 20.55
N LEU A 99 6.83 9.14 19.21
CA LEU A 99 5.86 9.81 18.35
C LEU A 99 4.49 9.13 18.41
N VAL A 100 4.46 7.80 18.39
CA VAL A 100 3.24 7.00 18.55
C VAL A 100 2.59 7.27 19.90
N ASP A 101 3.36 7.20 20.99
CA ASP A 101 2.86 7.40 22.36
C ASP A 101 2.23 8.80 22.53
N ALA A 102 2.87 9.84 22.01
CA ALA A 102 2.35 11.20 22.07
C ALA A 102 1.05 11.37 21.27
N ILE A 103 1.00 10.84 20.05
CA ILE A 103 -0.22 10.88 19.23
C ILE A 103 -1.36 10.09 19.87
N GLN A 104 -1.07 8.92 20.43
CA GLN A 104 -2.07 8.09 21.12
C GLN A 104 -2.62 8.76 22.37
N LYS A 105 -1.76 9.40 23.17
CA LYS A 105 -2.15 10.18 24.36
C LYS A 105 -3.13 11.29 23.97
N HIS A 106 -2.69 12.20 23.12
CA HIS A 106 -3.50 13.36 22.75
C HIS A 106 -4.71 13.01 21.89
N GLY A 107 -4.57 12.00 21.06
CA GLY A 107 -5.69 11.48 20.27
C GLY A 107 -6.76 10.84 21.16
N GLY A 108 -6.37 9.99 22.09
CA GLY A 108 -7.29 9.38 23.06
C GLY A 108 -8.07 10.43 23.87
N GLU A 109 -7.38 11.47 24.34
CA GLU A 109 -8.03 12.59 25.07
C GLU A 109 -9.04 13.37 24.21
N LEU A 110 -8.70 13.65 22.95
CA LEU A 110 -9.52 14.51 22.09
C LEU A 110 -10.66 13.79 21.38
N PHE A 111 -10.48 12.50 21.08
CA PHE A 111 -11.52 11.67 20.44
C PHE A 111 -12.37 10.89 21.44
N GLY A 112 -11.91 10.77 22.70
CA GLY A 112 -12.63 10.05 23.75
C GLY A 112 -12.52 8.54 23.67
N GLU A 113 -11.61 8.02 22.84
CA GLU A 113 -11.37 6.58 22.65
C GLU A 113 -9.90 6.32 22.32
N PRO A 114 -9.35 5.15 22.65
CA PRO A 114 -7.99 4.79 22.31
C PRO A 114 -7.74 4.78 20.80
N ILE A 115 -6.64 5.40 20.37
CA ILE A 115 -6.16 5.35 18.99
C ILE A 115 -5.14 4.22 18.87
N LYS A 116 -5.36 3.30 17.93
CA LYS A 116 -4.42 2.21 17.67
C LYS A 116 -3.37 2.62 16.64
N ALA A 117 -2.12 2.24 16.88
CA ALA A 117 -1.09 2.23 15.86
C ALA A 117 -1.20 0.93 15.06
N MET A 118 -1.33 1.04 13.75
CA MET A 118 -1.50 -0.11 12.86
C MET A 118 -0.84 0.15 11.50
N GLY A 119 -0.58 -0.90 10.76
CA GLY A 119 -0.17 -0.79 9.36
C GLY A 119 -1.31 -0.33 8.46
N THR A 120 -0.96 0.25 7.33
CA THR A 120 -1.93 0.60 6.29
C THR A 120 -1.41 0.16 4.92
N PRO A 121 -2.25 -0.46 4.06
CA PRO A 121 -1.84 -0.89 2.72
C PRO A 121 -1.75 0.28 1.72
N LEU A 122 -1.55 1.49 2.19
CA LEU A 122 -1.43 2.68 1.35
C LEU A 122 0.03 2.92 0.93
N TYR A 123 0.21 3.34 -0.32
CA TYR A 123 1.48 3.88 -0.79
C TYR A 123 1.67 5.30 -0.25
N THR A 124 2.80 5.55 0.41
CA THR A 124 3.12 6.86 0.98
C THR A 124 4.62 7.08 1.03
N ASP A 125 5.05 8.33 0.93
CA ASP A 125 6.47 8.72 0.93
C ASP A 125 7.13 8.60 2.32
N VAL A 126 6.37 8.37 3.39
CA VAL A 126 6.94 8.09 4.72
C VAL A 126 7.88 6.88 4.71
N ARG A 127 7.70 5.94 3.78
CA ARG A 127 8.63 4.83 3.56
C ARG A 127 10.07 5.27 3.27
N LEU A 128 10.25 6.41 2.57
CA LEU A 128 11.58 6.96 2.25
C LEU A 128 12.31 7.40 3.51
N TYR A 129 11.59 7.96 4.47
CA TYR A 129 12.14 8.29 5.80
C TYR A 129 12.53 7.02 6.55
N GLY A 130 11.65 6.00 6.55
CA GLY A 130 11.95 4.71 7.16
C GLY A 130 13.17 4.01 6.54
N GLU A 131 13.32 4.03 5.22
CA GLU A 131 14.49 3.51 4.50
C GLU A 131 15.78 4.25 4.89
N ALA A 132 15.69 5.55 5.19
CA ALA A 132 16.80 6.36 5.68
C ALA A 132 17.03 6.23 7.20
N GLY A 133 16.30 5.37 7.90
CA GLY A 133 16.39 5.19 9.35
C GLY A 133 15.77 6.32 10.17
N ILE A 134 14.99 7.18 9.53
CA ILE A 134 14.29 8.30 10.19
C ILE A 134 12.91 7.83 10.66
N PRO A 135 12.63 7.89 11.97
CA PRO A 135 11.34 7.54 12.53
C PRO A 135 10.20 8.39 11.94
N GLY A 136 9.09 7.74 11.58
CA GLY A 136 7.94 8.43 11.04
C GLY A 136 6.66 7.60 11.16
N VAL A 137 5.53 8.28 11.27
CA VAL A 137 4.20 7.68 11.27
C VAL A 137 3.27 8.46 10.34
N ILE A 138 2.22 7.79 9.89
CA ILE A 138 1.14 8.44 9.15
C ILE A 138 0.04 8.77 10.15
N TYR A 139 -0.33 10.04 10.22
CA TYR A 139 -1.47 10.50 11.00
C TYR A 139 -2.24 11.54 10.19
N GLY A 140 -3.56 11.46 10.19
CA GLY A 140 -4.40 12.38 9.42
C GLY A 140 -5.75 12.64 10.07
N ALA A 141 -6.46 13.62 9.51
CA ALA A 141 -7.78 14.06 9.97
C ALA A 141 -8.93 13.27 9.35
N GLY A 142 -8.60 12.24 8.59
CA GLY A 142 -9.59 11.53 7.79
C GLY A 142 -10.51 10.64 8.60
N PRO A 143 -11.59 10.19 7.95
CA PRO A 143 -12.43 9.13 8.43
C PRO A 143 -11.64 7.86 8.73
N ARG A 144 -12.18 7.01 9.59
CA ARG A 144 -11.51 5.79 10.06
C ARG A 144 -11.37 4.70 8.99
N THR A 145 -12.20 4.78 7.95
CA THR A 145 -12.18 3.81 6.85
C THR A 145 -12.25 4.51 5.49
N VAL A 146 -11.72 3.83 4.47
CA VAL A 146 -11.81 4.25 3.07
C VAL A 146 -13.27 4.33 2.60
N LEU A 147 -14.13 3.46 3.12
CA LEU A 147 -15.55 3.47 2.79
C LEU A 147 -16.26 4.72 3.32
N GLU A 148 -15.95 5.12 4.54
CA GLU A 148 -16.52 6.30 5.17
C GLU A 148 -16.04 7.60 4.51
N SER A 149 -14.78 7.66 4.09
CA SER A 149 -14.22 8.82 3.40
C SER A 149 -14.68 8.97 1.96
N HIS A 150 -15.21 7.93 1.35
CA HIS A 150 -15.41 7.82 -0.09
C HIS A 150 -14.16 8.13 -0.90
N ALA A 151 -12.99 7.76 -0.38
CA ALA A 151 -11.69 8.07 -0.98
C ALA A 151 -11.62 7.72 -2.47
N LYS A 152 -11.07 8.66 -3.25
CA LYS A 152 -10.95 8.59 -4.72
C LYS A 152 -12.29 8.61 -5.48
N ARG A 153 -13.37 9.06 -4.85
CA ARG A 153 -14.67 9.29 -5.48
C ARG A 153 -14.96 10.79 -5.57
N ASN A 154 -15.96 11.17 -6.36
CA ASN A 154 -16.33 12.58 -6.54
C ASN A 154 -16.90 13.23 -5.27
N ASP A 155 -17.37 12.43 -4.33
CA ASP A 155 -17.96 12.83 -3.04
C ASP A 155 -17.03 12.49 -1.86
N GLU A 156 -15.72 12.43 -2.09
CA GLU A 156 -14.71 12.28 -1.04
C GLU A 156 -14.85 13.37 0.02
N ARG A 157 -14.84 12.97 1.28
CA ARG A 157 -15.21 13.86 2.39
C ARG A 157 -14.42 13.62 3.66
N VAL A 158 -14.34 14.68 4.47
CA VAL A 158 -13.83 14.67 5.85
C VAL A 158 -14.76 15.47 6.76
N GLN A 159 -14.96 15.03 8.00
CA GLN A 159 -15.70 15.80 8.98
C GLN A 159 -14.84 16.95 9.51
N LEU A 160 -15.38 18.18 9.53
CA LEU A 160 -14.64 19.35 9.99
C LEU A 160 -14.22 19.25 11.47
N GLU A 161 -15.03 18.59 12.30
CA GLU A 161 -14.68 18.35 13.71
C GLU A 161 -13.49 17.40 13.85
N ASP A 162 -13.39 16.38 13.00
CA ASP A 162 -12.23 15.47 13.00
C ASP A 162 -10.97 16.19 12.53
N LEU A 163 -11.08 17.06 11.53
CA LEU A 163 -9.98 17.94 11.12
C LEU A 163 -9.52 18.84 12.27
N ARG A 164 -10.43 19.45 13.01
CA ARG A 164 -10.14 20.30 14.16
C ARG A 164 -9.46 19.51 15.28
N ARG A 165 -9.93 18.32 15.59
CA ARG A 165 -9.34 17.44 16.62
C ARG A 165 -7.96 16.98 16.20
N ALA A 166 -7.78 16.52 14.98
CA ALA A 166 -6.48 16.08 14.47
C ALA A 166 -5.44 17.21 14.49
N THR A 167 -5.83 18.43 14.12
CA THR A 167 -4.95 19.60 14.23
C THR A 167 -4.47 19.82 15.66
N LYS A 168 -5.35 19.69 16.66
CA LYS A 168 -4.99 19.80 18.08
C LYS A 168 -4.08 18.66 18.53
N VAL A 169 -4.31 17.43 18.08
CA VAL A 169 -3.42 16.28 18.34
C VAL A 169 -2.01 16.58 17.87
N ILE A 170 -1.86 17.03 16.62
CA ILE A 170 -0.55 17.36 16.05
C ILE A 170 0.12 18.47 16.85
N ALA A 171 -0.60 19.57 17.14
CA ALA A 171 -0.04 20.70 17.90
C ALA A 171 0.45 20.29 19.29
N ARG A 172 -0.32 19.47 20.03
CA ARG A 172 0.07 18.97 21.34
C ARG A 172 1.23 17.98 21.27
N THR A 173 1.22 17.09 20.26
CA THR A 173 2.32 16.15 20.00
C THR A 173 3.63 16.89 19.74
N LEU A 174 3.61 17.92 18.91
CA LEU A 174 4.79 18.76 18.66
C LEU A 174 5.27 19.47 19.93
N ALA A 175 4.35 20.01 20.72
CA ALA A 175 4.71 20.63 22.01
C ALA A 175 5.38 19.65 22.97
N ASP A 176 4.89 18.41 23.07
CA ASP A 176 5.48 17.38 23.95
C ASP A 176 6.87 16.90 23.47
N LEU A 177 7.10 16.87 22.15
CA LEU A 177 8.34 16.33 21.58
C LEU A 177 9.45 17.38 21.36
N LEU A 178 9.11 18.66 21.30
CA LEU A 178 10.06 19.76 21.04
C LEU A 178 10.45 20.57 22.28
N ASN A 179 9.82 20.30 23.42
CA ASN A 179 10.17 20.85 24.75
C ASN A 179 10.95 19.81 25.56
#